data_befb599b8fbef9ca4409c19a4648b2d6
#
_entry.id   befb599b8fbef9ca4409c19a4648b2d6
#
_cell.length_a   1.000
_cell.length_b   1.000
_cell.length_c   1.000
_cell.angle_alpha   90.00
_cell.angle_beta   90.00
_cell.angle_gamma   90.00
#
_symmetry.space_group_name_H-M   'P 1'
#
loop_
_entity.id
_entity.type
_entity.pdbx_description
1 polymer ?
#
loop_
_entity_poly.entity_id
_entity_poly.type
_entity_poly.pdbx_seq_one_letter_code
_entity_poly.pdbx_strand_id
1 'polypeptide(L)'
;MKKRNVIALAGVALLSAGILAACSGGSKSSSSSNGQKFSYVYETEPENLNYITSGKAATHEITGNLIDGLFENDKYGNLIPSLAKDWTVSADGLTYTYKLRDDAKWYDSEGEEYADVTAKDFVTGIKYAADNKSEMLYIIQDSIKGLNDYVSGKNKDFSAVGVKAVDDHTLQITLNQAEPFWNSKLTLGITFPINEKFVESKG
;
A
#
# COMPACT_ATOMS: atom_id res chain seq x y z
N MET A 1 -8.94 70.61 28.88
CA MET A 1 -8.95 69.19 29.22
C MET A 1 -8.93 68.20 27.99
N LYS A 2 -9.01 68.67 26.74
CA LYS A 2 -9.07 67.78 25.55
C LYS A 2 -7.69 67.34 24.98
N LYS A 3 -6.60 68.06 25.23
CA LYS A 3 -5.27 67.70 24.64
C LYS A 3 -4.51 66.62 25.39
N ARG A 4 -4.77 66.37 26.67
CA ARG A 4 -4.07 65.33 27.45
C ARG A 4 -4.53 63.91 27.09
N ASN A 5 -5.79 63.73 26.71
CA ASN A 5 -6.34 62.43 26.38
C ASN A 5 -5.92 61.95 24.97
N VAL A 6 -5.60 62.86 24.03
CA VAL A 6 -5.16 62.55 22.72
C VAL A 6 -3.72 61.99 22.71
N ILE A 7 -2.86 62.50 23.58
CA ILE A 7 -1.49 62.07 23.75
C ILE A 7 -1.44 60.63 24.36
N ALA A 8 -2.34 60.35 25.32
CA ALA A 8 -2.45 59.04 25.94
C ALA A 8 -2.93 57.95 24.96
N LEU A 9 -3.87 58.29 24.05
CA LEU A 9 -4.34 57.36 23.02
C LEU A 9 -3.27 57.11 21.92
N ALA A 10 -2.47 58.12 21.57
CA ALA A 10 -1.39 57.94 20.61
C ALA A 10 -0.23 57.07 21.15
N GLY A 11 0.05 57.16 22.45
CA GLY A 11 1.06 56.31 23.10
C GLY A 11 0.70 54.84 23.17
N VAL A 12 -0.57 54.51 23.40
CA VAL A 12 -1.06 53.12 23.42
C VAL A 12 -1.08 52.50 22.01
N ALA A 13 -1.42 53.30 21.01
CA ALA A 13 -1.40 52.81 19.61
C ALA A 13 0.03 52.51 19.09
N LEU A 14 1.04 53.25 19.54
CA LEU A 14 2.44 53.00 19.16
C LEU A 14 3.02 51.78 19.90
N LEU A 15 2.62 51.49 21.12
CA LEU A 15 3.05 50.28 21.84
C LEU A 15 2.41 49.00 21.30
N SER A 16 1.19 49.05 20.80
CA SER A 16 0.54 47.86 20.17
C SER A 16 1.12 47.52 18.81
N ALA A 17 1.62 48.47 18.05
CA ALA A 17 2.29 48.24 16.79
C ALA A 17 3.68 47.57 16.95
N GLY A 18 4.37 47.79 18.07
CA GLY A 18 5.68 47.17 18.35
C GLY A 18 5.60 45.68 18.70
N ILE A 19 4.48 45.25 19.28
CA ILE A 19 4.31 43.83 19.69
C ILE A 19 3.99 42.91 18.49
N LEU A 20 3.32 43.46 17.47
CA LEU A 20 3.08 42.67 16.22
C LEU A 20 4.33 42.52 15.36
N ALA A 21 5.32 43.40 15.46
CA ALA A 21 6.57 43.29 14.73
C ALA A 21 7.55 42.25 15.32
N ALA A 22 7.41 41.91 16.62
CA ALA A 22 8.27 40.94 17.28
C ALA A 22 7.98 39.48 16.90
N CYS A 23 6.78 39.18 16.38
CA CYS A 23 6.43 37.86 15.84
C CYS A 23 6.77 37.69 14.35
N SER A 24 7.24 38.73 13.68
CA SER A 24 7.68 38.69 12.28
C SER A 24 9.20 38.56 12.16
N GLY A 25 9.84 37.94 13.15
CA GLY A 25 11.25 37.57 13.11
C GLY A 25 11.45 36.54 11.99
N GLY A 26 11.95 37.01 10.85
CA GLY A 26 12.14 36.25 9.64
C GLY A 26 13.02 35.02 9.85
N SER A 27 12.41 33.87 9.86
CA SER A 27 13.05 32.69 9.34
C SER A 27 13.28 32.94 7.86
N LYS A 28 14.52 33.19 7.48
CA LYS A 28 14.94 33.05 6.09
C LYS A 28 14.60 31.60 5.70
N SER A 29 13.43 31.38 5.11
CA SER A 29 13.18 30.14 4.39
C SER A 29 14.18 30.13 3.24
N SER A 30 15.27 29.41 3.45
CA SER A 30 16.03 28.90 2.33
C SER A 30 15.01 28.15 1.45
N SER A 31 14.80 28.65 0.26
CA SER A 31 14.04 27.98 -0.79
C SER A 31 14.79 26.71 -1.19
N SER A 32 14.60 25.66 -0.41
CA SER A 32 14.90 24.31 -0.84
C SER A 32 13.61 23.74 -1.43
N SER A 33 13.71 23.24 -2.63
CA SER A 33 12.77 22.38 -3.39
C SER A 33 11.45 22.08 -2.68
N ASN A 34 10.32 22.43 -3.31
CA ASN A 34 8.94 22.22 -2.87
C ASN A 34 8.55 20.73 -2.73
N GLY A 35 9.30 19.93 -2.00
CA GLY A 35 8.85 18.64 -1.53
C GLY A 35 7.97 18.83 -0.31
N GLN A 36 6.72 18.46 -0.38
CA GLN A 36 5.86 18.39 0.81
C GLN A 36 6.47 17.35 1.75
N LYS A 37 6.87 17.79 2.96
CA LYS A 37 7.41 16.88 3.97
C LYS A 37 6.27 16.37 4.84
N PHE A 38 6.01 15.08 4.77
CA PHE A 38 5.13 14.36 5.69
C PHE A 38 5.99 13.69 6.78
N SER A 39 5.54 13.75 8.03
CA SER A 39 6.23 13.10 9.16
C SER A 39 5.18 12.53 10.09
N TYR A 40 5.34 11.27 10.49
CA TYR A 40 4.50 10.61 11.48
C TYR A 40 5.37 9.76 12.42
N VAL A 41 4.80 9.34 13.53
CA VAL A 41 5.46 8.50 14.53
C VAL A 41 4.77 7.13 14.50
N TYR A 42 5.56 6.07 14.44
CA TYR A 42 5.08 4.69 14.62
C TYR A 42 5.57 4.14 15.96
N GLU A 43 4.82 3.18 16.52
CA GLU A 43 5.03 2.72 17.89
C GLU A 43 6.30 1.89 18.07
N THR A 44 6.68 1.12 17.05
CA THR A 44 7.83 0.19 17.10
C THR A 44 8.60 0.20 15.78
N GLU A 45 9.91 0.00 15.86
CA GLU A 45 10.73 -0.25 14.67
C GLU A 45 10.31 -1.55 13.98
N PRO A 46 10.16 -1.57 12.64
CA PRO A 46 9.92 -2.80 11.91
C PRO A 46 11.16 -3.70 11.95
N GLU A 47 10.98 -4.99 12.24
CA GLU A 47 12.07 -5.97 12.20
C GLU A 47 12.62 -6.14 10.77
N ASN A 48 11.74 -6.02 9.78
CA ASN A 48 12.04 -6.07 8.36
C ASN A 48 10.89 -5.41 7.56
N LEU A 49 11.10 -5.20 6.26
CA LEU A 49 10.10 -4.64 5.35
C LEU A 49 9.51 -5.69 4.38
N ASN A 50 9.58 -6.96 4.73
CA ASN A 50 8.98 -8.02 3.91
C ASN A 50 7.47 -8.09 4.17
N TYR A 51 6.71 -7.32 3.41
CA TYR A 51 5.25 -7.19 3.51
C TYR A 51 4.48 -8.47 3.18
N ILE A 52 5.11 -9.44 2.50
CA ILE A 52 4.47 -10.72 2.17
C ILE A 52 4.55 -11.70 3.33
N THR A 53 5.70 -11.76 4.02
CA THR A 53 5.92 -12.78 5.04
C THR A 53 5.67 -12.33 6.47
N SER A 54 5.84 -11.02 6.74
CA SER A 54 5.64 -10.47 8.08
C SER A 54 4.17 -10.27 8.41
N GLY A 55 3.77 -10.67 9.62
CA GLY A 55 2.45 -10.35 10.22
C GLY A 55 2.49 -9.12 11.14
N LYS A 56 3.59 -8.35 11.15
CA LYS A 56 3.78 -7.23 12.07
C LYS A 56 3.17 -5.93 11.54
N ALA A 57 2.36 -5.27 12.37
CA ALA A 57 1.73 -3.99 12.02
C ALA A 57 2.74 -2.94 11.56
N ALA A 58 3.89 -2.78 12.27
CA ALA A 58 4.92 -1.81 11.92
C ALA A 58 5.48 -2.01 10.50
N THR A 59 5.62 -3.26 10.01
CA THR A 59 6.00 -3.54 8.62
C THR A 59 4.93 -3.01 7.66
N HIS A 60 3.65 -3.31 7.92
CA HIS A 60 2.55 -2.94 7.01
C HIS A 60 2.23 -1.44 7.02
N GLU A 61 2.43 -0.74 8.15
CA GLU A 61 2.29 0.72 8.24
C GLU A 61 3.24 1.45 7.29
N ILE A 62 4.45 0.93 7.11
CA ILE A 62 5.44 1.50 6.19
C ILE A 62 5.18 1.03 4.76
N THR A 63 5.09 -0.28 4.56
CA THR A 63 5.04 -0.88 3.21
C THR A 63 3.72 -0.61 2.50
N GLY A 64 2.61 -0.41 3.22
CA GLY A 64 1.33 0.00 2.65
C GLY A 64 1.33 1.40 2.01
N ASN A 65 2.40 2.20 2.20
CA ASN A 65 2.62 3.46 1.49
C ASN A 65 3.55 3.32 0.28
N LEU A 66 4.08 2.11 0.03
CA LEU A 66 5.08 1.84 -1.00
C LEU A 66 4.59 0.86 -2.06
N ILE A 67 3.70 -0.06 -1.68
CA ILE A 67 3.24 -1.15 -2.53
C ILE A 67 1.72 -1.15 -2.57
N ASP A 68 1.16 -1.17 -3.77
CA ASP A 68 -0.28 -1.25 -3.99
C ASP A 68 -0.75 -2.70 -4.14
N GLY A 69 -1.96 -2.98 -3.66
CA GLY A 69 -2.68 -4.23 -3.90
C GLY A 69 -3.64 -4.13 -5.10
N LEU A 70 -4.45 -5.15 -5.30
CA LEU A 70 -5.56 -5.09 -6.28
C LEU A 70 -6.60 -4.05 -5.87
N PHE A 71 -6.84 -3.91 -4.58
CA PHE A 71 -7.76 -2.98 -3.96
C PHE A 71 -7.10 -2.25 -2.80
N GLU A 72 -7.67 -1.12 -2.42
CA GLU A 72 -7.34 -0.38 -1.22
C GLU A 72 -8.60 0.10 -0.50
N ASN A 73 -8.46 0.69 0.67
CA ASN A 73 -9.57 1.28 1.40
C ASN A 73 -9.48 2.81 1.35
N ASP A 74 -10.59 3.47 1.06
CA ASP A 74 -10.67 4.92 1.19
C ASP A 74 -10.67 5.36 2.66
N LYS A 75 -10.66 6.67 2.91
CA LYS A 75 -10.69 7.25 4.26
C LYS A 75 -11.92 6.90 5.10
N TYR A 76 -12.93 6.30 4.49
CA TYR A 76 -14.15 5.84 5.17
C TYR A 76 -14.19 4.32 5.35
N GLY A 77 -13.15 3.61 4.88
CA GLY A 77 -13.06 2.15 4.89
C GLY A 77 -13.80 1.44 3.76
N ASN A 78 -14.27 2.18 2.75
CA ASN A 78 -14.87 1.55 1.57
C ASN A 78 -13.78 0.96 0.69
N LEU A 79 -14.05 -0.24 0.17
CA LEU A 79 -13.18 -0.89 -0.80
C LEU A 79 -13.22 -0.16 -2.13
N ILE A 80 -12.07 0.26 -2.62
CA ILE A 80 -11.91 0.93 -3.92
C ILE A 80 -10.86 0.23 -4.78
N PRO A 81 -10.98 0.27 -6.14
CA PRO A 81 -9.98 -0.25 -7.05
C PRO A 81 -8.62 0.45 -6.85
N SER A 82 -7.51 -0.33 -6.93
CA SER A 82 -6.15 0.17 -6.96
C SER A 82 -5.44 -0.35 -8.21
N LEU A 83 -4.66 -1.44 -8.16
CA LEU A 83 -4.05 -2.04 -9.37
C LEU A 83 -5.07 -2.77 -10.25
N ALA A 84 -6.19 -3.27 -9.69
CA ALA A 84 -7.29 -3.78 -10.48
C ALA A 84 -8.20 -2.64 -10.93
N LYS A 85 -8.28 -2.39 -12.24
CA LYS A 85 -9.21 -1.39 -12.81
C LYS A 85 -10.64 -1.91 -12.98
N ASP A 86 -10.82 -3.23 -13.10
CA ASP A 86 -12.11 -3.90 -13.25
C ASP A 86 -11.99 -5.37 -12.85
N TRP A 87 -13.13 -6.00 -12.53
CA TRP A 87 -13.18 -7.43 -12.23
C TRP A 87 -14.53 -8.05 -12.52
N THR A 88 -14.54 -9.37 -12.74
CA THR A 88 -15.75 -10.19 -12.87
C THR A 88 -15.69 -11.38 -11.94
N VAL A 89 -16.86 -11.87 -11.57
CA VAL A 89 -17.01 -13.07 -10.74
C VAL A 89 -17.87 -14.07 -11.51
N SER A 90 -17.47 -15.34 -11.53
CA SER A 90 -18.26 -16.41 -12.14
C SER A 90 -19.60 -16.60 -11.45
N ALA A 91 -20.59 -17.18 -12.15
CA ALA A 91 -21.95 -17.35 -11.63
C ALA A 91 -22.01 -18.20 -10.34
N ASP A 92 -21.06 -19.10 -10.12
CA ASP A 92 -20.91 -19.91 -8.92
C ASP A 92 -20.18 -19.19 -7.77
N GLY A 93 -19.69 -17.95 -8.02
CA GLY A 93 -18.95 -17.17 -7.03
C GLY A 93 -17.52 -17.66 -6.72
N LEU A 94 -17.00 -18.61 -7.51
CA LEU A 94 -15.72 -19.25 -7.22
C LEU A 94 -14.54 -18.64 -7.95
N THR A 95 -14.75 -18.10 -9.16
CA THR A 95 -13.65 -17.60 -9.99
C THR A 95 -13.76 -16.09 -10.17
N TYR A 96 -12.74 -15.39 -9.71
CA TYR A 96 -12.56 -13.95 -9.86
C TYR A 96 -11.54 -13.69 -10.95
N THR A 97 -11.88 -12.80 -11.88
CA THR A 97 -10.98 -12.38 -12.97
C THR A 97 -10.79 -10.87 -12.87
N TYR A 98 -9.58 -10.44 -12.59
CA TYR A 98 -9.19 -9.03 -12.42
C TYR A 98 -8.49 -8.51 -13.66
N LYS A 99 -8.86 -7.31 -14.10
CA LYS A 99 -8.16 -6.56 -15.14
C LYS A 99 -7.28 -5.51 -14.47
N LEU A 100 -5.98 -5.62 -14.68
CA LEU A 100 -4.99 -4.69 -14.12
C LEU A 100 -4.92 -3.41 -14.94
N ARG A 101 -4.49 -2.32 -14.31
CA ARG A 101 -4.11 -1.07 -14.97
C ARG A 101 -2.93 -1.33 -15.90
N ASP A 102 -2.86 -0.54 -16.97
CA ASP A 102 -1.79 -0.68 -17.98
C ASP A 102 -0.61 0.28 -17.69
N ASP A 103 -0.76 1.19 -16.73
CA ASP A 103 0.18 2.26 -16.40
C ASP A 103 0.94 2.04 -15.08
N ALA A 104 0.71 0.90 -14.41
CA ALA A 104 1.38 0.57 -13.16
C ALA A 104 2.81 0.11 -13.40
N LYS A 105 3.75 0.69 -12.65
CA LYS A 105 5.20 0.44 -12.80
C LYS A 105 5.83 0.10 -11.45
N TRP A 106 6.86 -0.72 -11.51
CA TRP A 106 7.84 -0.85 -10.45
C TRP A 106 8.88 0.24 -10.59
N TYR A 107 9.29 0.83 -9.48
CA TYR A 107 10.34 1.84 -9.40
C TYR A 107 11.49 1.35 -8.52
N ASP A 108 12.71 1.76 -8.84
CA ASP A 108 13.87 1.48 -8.02
C ASP A 108 14.04 2.51 -6.88
N SER A 109 15.12 2.41 -6.10
CA SER A 109 15.42 3.30 -4.98
C SER A 109 15.72 4.74 -5.40
N GLU A 110 16.02 4.98 -6.68
CA GLU A 110 16.32 6.29 -7.26
C GLU A 110 15.09 6.93 -7.89
N GLY A 111 13.96 6.19 -7.93
CA GLY A 111 12.69 6.63 -8.51
C GLY A 111 12.62 6.45 -10.02
N GLU A 112 13.51 5.64 -10.59
CA GLU A 112 13.49 5.31 -12.01
C GLU A 112 12.59 4.11 -12.30
N GLU A 113 11.95 4.08 -13.47
CA GLU A 113 11.10 2.96 -13.88
C GLU A 113 11.96 1.69 -14.03
N TYR A 114 11.60 0.64 -13.27
CA TYR A 114 12.29 -0.65 -13.29
C TYR A 114 11.61 -1.67 -14.20
N ALA A 115 10.28 -1.81 -14.11
CA ALA A 115 9.50 -2.77 -14.89
C ALA A 115 8.00 -2.43 -14.85
N ASP A 116 7.20 -3.01 -15.75
CA ASP A 116 5.74 -3.01 -15.65
C ASP A 116 5.28 -3.92 -14.51
N VAL A 117 4.18 -3.54 -13.84
CA VAL A 117 3.47 -4.43 -12.91
C VAL A 117 2.56 -5.33 -13.72
N THR A 118 2.70 -6.64 -13.54
CA THR A 118 1.95 -7.65 -14.29
C THR A 118 1.16 -8.59 -13.39
N ALA A 119 0.22 -9.33 -13.97
CA ALA A 119 -0.51 -10.38 -13.28
C ALA A 119 0.42 -11.49 -12.74
N LYS A 120 1.59 -11.68 -13.36
CA LYS A 120 2.59 -12.64 -12.93
C LYS A 120 3.21 -12.27 -11.59
N ASP A 121 3.36 -10.96 -11.29
CA ASP A 121 3.90 -10.48 -10.02
C ASP A 121 2.99 -10.88 -8.84
N PHE A 122 1.66 -10.92 -9.04
CA PHE A 122 0.71 -11.42 -8.05
C PHE A 122 0.81 -12.93 -7.84
N VAL A 123 0.98 -13.70 -8.91
CA VAL A 123 1.22 -15.15 -8.83
C VAL A 123 2.51 -15.42 -8.07
N THR A 124 3.57 -14.66 -8.37
CA THR A 124 4.86 -14.72 -7.68
C THR A 124 4.72 -14.36 -6.20
N GLY A 125 3.95 -13.31 -5.86
CA GLY A 125 3.71 -12.90 -4.48
C GLY A 125 3.06 -14.00 -3.64
N ILE A 126 1.99 -14.62 -4.15
CA ILE A 126 1.29 -15.70 -3.44
C ILE A 126 2.17 -16.96 -3.33
N LYS A 127 2.92 -17.28 -4.38
CA LYS A 127 3.89 -18.38 -4.34
C LYS A 127 4.98 -18.12 -3.30
N TYR A 128 5.54 -16.91 -3.29
CA TYR A 128 6.56 -16.51 -2.32
C TYR A 128 6.04 -16.59 -0.88
N ALA A 129 4.79 -16.15 -0.63
CA ALA A 129 4.14 -16.28 0.67
C ALA A 129 4.06 -17.76 1.13
N ALA A 130 3.69 -18.67 0.22
CA ALA A 130 3.57 -20.09 0.51
C ALA A 130 4.94 -20.75 0.76
N ASP A 131 5.91 -20.49 -0.09
CA ASP A 131 7.27 -21.07 -0.01
C ASP A 131 8.01 -20.61 1.26
N ASN A 132 7.82 -19.36 1.65
CA ASN A 132 8.47 -18.77 2.82
C ASN A 132 7.62 -18.84 4.10
N LYS A 133 6.50 -19.57 4.09
CA LYS A 133 5.63 -19.79 5.25
C LYS A 133 5.22 -18.48 5.93
N SER A 134 4.68 -17.55 5.14
CA SER A 134 4.20 -16.24 5.64
C SER A 134 3.38 -16.40 6.92
N GLU A 135 3.60 -15.52 7.88
CA GLU A 135 2.82 -15.46 9.13
C GLU A 135 1.33 -15.18 8.88
N MET A 136 0.98 -14.65 7.69
CA MET A 136 -0.38 -14.32 7.27
C MET A 136 -1.05 -15.36 6.37
N LEU A 137 -0.43 -16.53 6.13
CA LEU A 137 -1.01 -17.57 5.25
C LEU A 137 -2.42 -17.98 5.62
N TYR A 138 -2.76 -17.97 6.91
CA TYR A 138 -4.11 -18.30 7.41
C TYR A 138 -5.23 -17.46 6.78
N ILE A 139 -4.91 -16.29 6.21
CA ILE A 139 -5.89 -15.39 5.58
C ILE A 139 -6.38 -15.97 4.25
N ILE A 140 -5.49 -16.64 3.49
CA ILE A 140 -5.75 -17.04 2.10
C ILE A 140 -5.62 -18.54 1.83
N GLN A 141 -4.89 -19.30 2.68
CA GLN A 141 -4.54 -20.69 2.35
C GLN A 141 -5.75 -21.62 2.18
N ASP A 142 -6.81 -21.42 2.96
CA ASP A 142 -8.03 -22.22 2.86
C ASP A 142 -9.03 -21.65 1.84
N SER A 143 -8.87 -20.38 1.47
CA SER A 143 -9.71 -19.70 0.47
C SER A 143 -9.31 -20.08 -0.94
N ILE A 144 -8.02 -19.95 -1.30
CA ILE A 144 -7.54 -20.21 -2.65
C ILE A 144 -7.46 -21.72 -2.91
N LYS A 145 -8.06 -22.14 -4.01
CA LYS A 145 -8.09 -23.55 -4.43
C LYS A 145 -6.68 -24.12 -4.49
N GLY A 146 -6.47 -25.25 -3.82
CA GLY A 146 -5.21 -26.00 -3.86
C GLY A 146 -4.05 -25.40 -3.07
N LEU A 147 -4.18 -24.17 -2.53
CA LEU A 147 -3.09 -23.52 -1.81
C LEU A 147 -2.73 -24.24 -0.51
N ASN A 148 -3.72 -24.73 0.24
CA ASN A 148 -3.48 -25.51 1.45
C ASN A 148 -2.75 -26.86 1.17
N ASP A 149 -3.09 -27.53 0.08
CA ASP A 149 -2.39 -28.75 -0.36
C ASP A 149 -0.92 -28.43 -0.75
N TYR A 150 -0.67 -27.27 -1.34
CA TYR A 150 0.68 -26.81 -1.67
C TYR A 150 1.50 -26.50 -0.40
N VAL A 151 0.97 -25.65 0.48
CA VAL A 151 1.63 -25.24 1.74
C VAL A 151 1.94 -26.45 2.65
N SER A 152 1.02 -27.42 2.73
CA SER A 152 1.23 -28.66 3.51
C SER A 152 2.19 -29.66 2.86
N GLY A 153 2.63 -29.43 1.63
CA GLY A 153 3.50 -30.32 0.87
C GLY A 153 2.80 -31.57 0.30
N LYS A 154 1.48 -31.65 0.38
CA LYS A 154 0.67 -32.72 -0.22
C LYS A 154 0.70 -32.65 -1.75
N ASN A 155 0.72 -31.42 -2.31
CA ASN A 155 1.00 -31.17 -3.71
C ASN A 155 2.18 -30.17 -3.81
N LYS A 156 3.20 -30.50 -4.59
CA LYS A 156 4.39 -29.67 -4.78
C LYS A 156 4.34 -28.82 -6.05
N ASP A 157 3.31 -29.02 -6.88
CA ASP A 157 3.13 -28.27 -8.12
C ASP A 157 2.26 -27.04 -7.87
N PHE A 158 2.88 -25.84 -7.86
CA PHE A 158 2.16 -24.57 -7.68
C PHE A 158 1.21 -24.26 -8.84
N SER A 159 1.42 -24.85 -10.03
CA SER A 159 0.50 -24.66 -11.17
C SER A 159 -0.92 -25.21 -10.92
N ALA A 160 -1.08 -26.10 -9.94
CA ALA A 160 -2.37 -26.61 -9.48
C ALA A 160 -3.10 -25.67 -8.51
N VAL A 161 -2.43 -24.61 -8.02
CA VAL A 161 -3.04 -23.60 -7.18
C VAL A 161 -3.92 -22.68 -8.00
N GLY A 162 -5.06 -22.31 -7.46
CA GLY A 162 -6.09 -21.47 -8.11
C GLY A 162 -5.70 -20.01 -8.30
N VAL A 163 -4.44 -19.74 -8.65
CA VAL A 163 -3.95 -18.38 -8.95
C VAL A 163 -3.22 -18.44 -10.29
N LYS A 164 -3.61 -17.59 -11.26
CA LYS A 164 -3.09 -17.65 -12.61
C LYS A 164 -3.02 -16.28 -13.28
N ALA A 165 -1.88 -15.95 -13.87
CA ALA A 165 -1.77 -14.91 -14.87
C ALA A 165 -2.28 -15.47 -16.22
N VAL A 166 -3.40 -14.95 -16.70
CA VAL A 166 -3.98 -15.35 -18.01
C VAL A 166 -3.23 -14.65 -19.13
N ASP A 167 -2.92 -13.38 -18.91
CA ASP A 167 -2.03 -12.54 -19.69
C ASP A 167 -1.37 -11.52 -18.73
N ASP A 168 -0.56 -10.58 -19.24
CA ASP A 168 0.17 -9.62 -18.42
C ASP A 168 -0.76 -8.73 -17.57
N HIS A 169 -2.00 -8.47 -18.02
CA HIS A 169 -2.96 -7.61 -17.35
C HIS A 169 -4.23 -8.33 -16.89
N THR A 170 -4.24 -9.66 -16.89
CA THR A 170 -5.39 -10.45 -16.46
C THR A 170 -4.98 -11.48 -15.42
N LEU A 171 -5.34 -11.24 -14.17
CA LEU A 171 -5.18 -12.16 -13.06
C LEU A 171 -6.48 -12.92 -12.81
N GLN A 172 -6.39 -14.24 -12.66
CA GLN A 172 -7.52 -15.07 -12.27
C GLN A 172 -7.23 -15.78 -10.94
N ILE A 173 -8.20 -15.71 -10.02
CA ILE A 173 -8.13 -16.40 -8.73
C ILE A 173 -9.37 -17.27 -8.59
N THR A 174 -9.16 -18.56 -8.29
CA THR A 174 -10.22 -19.55 -8.05
C THR A 174 -10.21 -19.95 -6.59
N LEU A 175 -11.38 -19.88 -5.96
CA LEU A 175 -11.59 -20.20 -4.55
C LEU A 175 -12.10 -21.62 -4.36
N ASN A 176 -11.94 -22.16 -3.16
CA ASN A 176 -12.52 -23.44 -2.72
C ASN A 176 -14.03 -23.34 -2.48
N GLN A 177 -14.50 -22.18 -2.04
CA GLN A 177 -15.91 -21.87 -1.78
C GLN A 177 -16.18 -20.40 -2.07
N ALA A 178 -17.44 -20.04 -2.32
CA ALA A 178 -17.82 -18.65 -2.55
C ALA A 178 -17.63 -17.81 -1.28
N GLU A 179 -16.86 -16.73 -1.40
CA GLU A 179 -16.58 -15.77 -0.33
C GLU A 179 -16.98 -14.37 -0.78
N PRO A 180 -18.18 -13.86 -0.43
CA PRO A 180 -18.62 -12.52 -0.86
C PRO A 180 -17.69 -11.38 -0.43
N PHE A 181 -16.90 -11.60 0.64
CA PHE A 181 -15.92 -10.65 1.17
C PHE A 181 -14.50 -10.86 0.62
N TRP A 182 -14.29 -11.74 -0.36
CA TRP A 182 -12.97 -12.09 -0.88
C TRP A 182 -12.14 -10.86 -1.27
N ASN A 183 -12.72 -9.90 -1.99
CA ASN A 183 -12.00 -8.70 -2.42
C ASN A 183 -11.43 -7.88 -1.25
N SER A 184 -12.03 -7.93 -0.06
CA SER A 184 -11.48 -7.25 1.13
C SER A 184 -10.16 -7.87 1.61
N LYS A 185 -9.89 -9.15 1.33
CA LYS A 185 -8.59 -9.78 1.63
C LYS A 185 -7.48 -9.25 0.73
N LEU A 186 -7.84 -8.74 -0.45
CA LEU A 186 -6.88 -8.26 -1.46
C LEU A 186 -6.32 -6.85 -1.18
N THR A 187 -6.70 -6.26 -0.04
CA THR A 187 -6.07 -5.06 0.52
C THR A 187 -4.92 -5.36 1.49
N LEU A 188 -4.62 -6.65 1.71
CA LEU A 188 -3.63 -7.08 2.68
C LEU A 188 -2.32 -7.48 2.01
N GLY A 189 -1.20 -7.12 2.63
CA GLY A 189 0.16 -7.30 2.08
C GLY A 189 0.47 -8.70 1.57
N ILE A 190 -0.10 -9.76 2.19
CA ILE A 190 0.10 -11.14 1.73
C ILE A 190 -0.38 -11.39 0.29
N THR A 191 -1.28 -10.56 -0.22
CA THR A 191 -1.82 -10.67 -1.59
C THR A 191 -1.20 -9.66 -2.55
N PHE A 192 -0.25 -8.85 -2.11
CA PHE A 192 0.39 -7.83 -2.92
C PHE A 192 1.37 -8.46 -3.93
N PRO A 193 1.63 -7.77 -5.04
CA PRO A 193 2.56 -8.26 -6.05
C PRO A 193 4.01 -8.23 -5.57
N ILE A 194 4.86 -9.09 -6.12
CA ILE A 194 6.33 -9.03 -6.03
C ILE A 194 6.88 -9.10 -7.44
N ASN A 195 7.81 -8.22 -7.77
CA ASN A 195 8.49 -8.27 -9.05
C ASN A 195 9.34 -9.56 -9.16
N GLU A 196 8.99 -10.45 -10.09
CA GLU A 196 9.64 -11.75 -10.26
C GLU A 196 11.14 -11.62 -10.55
N LYS A 197 11.51 -10.73 -11.47
CA LYS A 197 12.93 -10.53 -11.85
C LYS A 197 13.75 -10.03 -10.66
N PHE A 198 13.14 -9.18 -9.81
CA PHE A 198 13.81 -8.70 -8.61
C PHE A 198 14.08 -9.86 -7.64
N VAL A 199 13.06 -10.69 -7.37
CA VAL A 199 13.21 -11.85 -6.47
C VAL A 199 14.26 -12.83 -7.01
N GLU A 200 14.23 -13.16 -8.30
CA GLU A 200 15.22 -14.05 -8.94
C GLU A 200 16.63 -13.49 -8.85
N SER A 201 16.79 -12.15 -8.88
CA SER A 201 18.11 -11.50 -8.81
C SER A 201 18.70 -11.44 -7.40
N LYS A 202 17.89 -11.58 -6.36
CA LYS A 202 18.23 -11.38 -4.94
C LYS A 202 18.06 -12.64 -4.08
N GLY A 203 17.37 -13.66 -4.61
CA GLY A 203 16.99 -14.92 -3.92
C GLY A 203 18.07 -15.94 -3.75
#